data_3df2886bddcac270ebe78d6beea26a40
#
_entry.id   3df2886bddcac270ebe78d6beea26a40
#
_cell.length_a   1.000
_cell.length_b   1.000
_cell.length_c   1.000
_cell.angle_alpha   90.00
_cell.angle_beta   90.00
_cell.angle_gamma   90.00
#
_symmetry.space_group_name_H-M   'P 1'
#
loop_
_entity.id
_entity.type
_entity.pdbx_description
1 polymer ?
#
loop_
_entity_poly.entity_id
_entity_poly.type
_entity_poly.pdbx_seq_one_letter_code
_entity_poly.pdbx_strand_id
1 'polypeptide(L)'
;LYLITGSALGTGAALAAYQLFDHVRRRGAAWSNPWSDIENKGYQITQSLFAIGTGGWFGMGLCQGMPGKIPVVEKDFIFSAVSEEMGAIFAICVLLICLGCFIQFMMIAARMQAVFYKLIAFGLGVEYIVQVFLTVGGVTKFIPSTGVTLPFVSYGGSSILGTFLLFGIIQGLYILKRNDEEETGEEVMP
;
A
#
# COMPACT_ATOMS: atom_id res chain seq x y z
N LEU A 1 -16.98 18.53 -14.95
CA LEU A 1 -17.99 18.67 -13.90
C LEU A 1 -17.87 17.54 -12.87
N TYR A 2 -17.97 16.26 -13.25
CA TYR A 2 -17.94 15.10 -12.33
C TYR A 2 -16.68 15.02 -11.45
N LEU A 3 -15.51 15.37 -11.99
CA LEU A 3 -14.26 15.41 -11.21
C LEU A 3 -14.28 16.51 -10.12
N ILE A 4 -14.81 17.68 -10.47
CA ILE A 4 -14.90 18.81 -9.53
C ILE A 4 -15.93 18.50 -8.44
N THR A 5 -17.09 17.96 -8.80
CA THR A 5 -18.10 17.56 -7.80
C THR A 5 -17.61 16.43 -6.91
N GLY A 6 -16.93 15.42 -7.49
CA GLY A 6 -16.33 14.32 -6.73
C GLY A 6 -15.24 14.79 -5.75
N SER A 7 -14.35 15.68 -6.19
CA SER A 7 -13.31 16.25 -5.31
C SER A 7 -13.90 17.13 -4.20
N ALA A 8 -14.92 17.93 -4.50
CA ALA A 8 -15.61 18.76 -3.50
C ALA A 8 -16.33 17.91 -2.44
N LEU A 9 -17.04 16.85 -2.87
CA LEU A 9 -17.68 15.90 -1.96
C LEU A 9 -16.66 15.15 -1.10
N GLY A 10 -15.56 14.68 -1.71
CA GLY A 10 -14.48 14.00 -0.98
C GLY A 10 -13.82 14.90 0.06
N THR A 11 -13.54 16.15 -0.29
CA THR A 11 -12.97 17.14 0.65
C THR A 11 -13.96 17.46 1.78
N GLY A 12 -15.24 17.65 1.45
CA GLY A 12 -16.29 17.88 2.45
C GLY A 12 -16.43 16.69 3.43
N ALA A 13 -16.43 15.47 2.91
CA ALA A 13 -16.48 14.24 3.72
C ALA A 13 -15.23 14.10 4.62
N ALA A 14 -14.03 14.43 4.12
CA ALA A 14 -12.80 14.39 4.89
C ALA A 14 -12.81 15.41 6.04
N LEU A 15 -13.28 16.63 5.79
CA LEU A 15 -13.43 17.66 6.82
C LEU A 15 -14.47 17.27 7.88
N ALA A 16 -15.59 16.71 7.44
CA ALA A 16 -16.61 16.20 8.37
C ALA A 16 -16.07 15.05 9.23
N ALA A 17 -15.35 14.09 8.62
CA ALA A 17 -14.71 13.00 9.34
C ALA A 17 -13.68 13.50 10.36
N TYR A 18 -12.89 14.52 10.03
CA TYR A 18 -11.93 15.12 10.94
C TYR A 18 -12.59 15.77 12.16
N GLN A 19 -13.78 16.36 11.98
CA GLN A 19 -14.52 16.99 13.08
C GLN A 19 -15.30 15.98 13.93
N LEU A 20 -15.87 14.95 13.31
CA LEU A 20 -16.77 13.99 13.96
C LEU A 20 -16.04 12.86 14.68
N PHE A 21 -14.85 12.45 14.19
CA PHE A 21 -14.15 11.28 14.68
C PHE A 21 -12.85 11.63 15.40
N ASP A 22 -12.81 11.45 16.71
CA ASP A 22 -11.63 11.71 17.55
C ASP A 22 -10.39 10.90 17.11
N HIS A 23 -10.57 9.68 16.61
CA HIS A 23 -9.45 8.87 16.12
C HIS A 23 -8.79 9.47 14.88
N VAL A 24 -9.54 10.09 13.97
CA VAL A 24 -9.02 10.80 12.80
C VAL A 24 -8.21 12.00 13.23
N ARG A 25 -8.74 12.77 14.17
CA ARG A 25 -8.07 13.95 14.75
C ARG A 25 -6.78 13.57 15.48
N ARG A 26 -6.78 12.47 16.24
CA ARG A 26 -5.59 11.94 16.91
C ARG A 26 -4.50 11.53 15.92
N ARG A 27 -4.85 10.81 14.84
CA ARG A 27 -3.91 10.44 13.77
C ARG A 27 -3.36 11.66 13.04
N GLY A 28 -4.18 12.66 12.75
CA GLY A 28 -3.74 13.92 12.14
C GLY A 28 -2.78 14.70 13.05
N ALA A 29 -3.05 14.77 14.34
CA ALA A 29 -2.16 15.41 15.31
C ALA A 29 -0.82 14.67 15.45
N ALA A 30 -0.84 13.33 15.54
CA ALA A 30 0.35 12.50 15.58
C ALA A 30 1.20 12.62 14.31
N TRP A 31 0.56 12.75 13.16
CA TRP A 31 1.25 12.98 11.89
C TRP A 31 1.88 14.37 11.79
N SER A 32 1.16 15.41 12.22
CA SER A 32 1.63 16.80 12.14
C SER A 32 2.89 17.00 13.00
N ASN A 33 2.83 16.63 14.28
CA ASN A 33 3.96 16.74 15.20
C ASN A 33 4.05 15.52 16.15
N PRO A 34 4.65 14.40 15.70
CA PRO A 34 4.79 13.21 16.53
C PRO A 34 5.71 13.41 17.73
N TRP A 35 6.61 14.40 17.65
CA TRP A 35 7.59 14.70 18.69
C TRP A 35 6.99 15.41 19.91
N SER A 36 5.81 16.00 19.80
CA SER A 36 5.15 16.69 20.92
C SER A 36 4.61 15.75 21.99
N ASP A 37 4.35 14.50 21.66
CA ASP A 37 3.78 13.48 22.57
C ASP A 37 4.30 12.09 22.17
N ILE A 38 5.62 11.91 22.34
CA ILE A 38 6.33 10.69 21.90
C ILE A 38 5.84 9.44 22.63
N GLU A 39 5.41 9.58 23.89
CA GLU A 39 5.03 8.43 24.73
C GLU A 39 3.59 7.93 24.48
N ASN A 40 2.74 8.75 23.86
CA ASN A 40 1.34 8.41 23.63
C ASN A 40 0.95 8.47 22.14
N LYS A 41 0.48 9.66 21.68
CA LYS A 41 -0.11 9.79 20.34
C LYS A 41 0.90 9.65 19.21
N GLY A 42 2.15 10.10 19.42
CA GLY A 42 3.24 10.02 18.45
C GLY A 42 4.03 8.72 18.50
N TYR A 43 3.79 7.85 19.49
CA TYR A 43 4.64 6.69 19.77
C TYR A 43 4.88 5.79 18.55
N GLN A 44 3.81 5.34 17.90
CA GLN A 44 3.92 4.43 16.76
C GLN A 44 4.73 5.01 15.61
N ILE A 45 4.44 6.27 15.22
CA ILE A 45 5.13 6.94 14.11
C ILE A 45 6.59 7.21 14.47
N THR A 46 6.86 7.63 15.70
CA THR A 46 8.22 7.91 16.17
C THR A 46 9.07 6.64 16.20
N GLN A 47 8.53 5.54 16.75
CA GLN A 47 9.23 4.25 16.75
C GLN A 47 9.44 3.71 15.33
N SER A 48 8.46 3.89 14.43
CA SER A 48 8.58 3.56 13.02
C SER A 48 9.75 4.30 12.34
N LEU A 49 9.86 5.60 12.57
CA LEU A 49 10.95 6.42 12.01
C LEU A 49 12.32 6.03 12.59
N PHE A 50 12.37 5.71 13.89
CA PHE A 50 13.59 5.20 14.51
C PHE A 50 14.00 3.85 13.92
N ALA A 51 13.07 2.91 13.77
CA ALA A 51 13.32 1.62 13.16
C ALA A 51 13.90 1.75 11.74
N ILE A 52 13.27 2.57 10.89
CA ILE A 52 13.79 2.86 9.53
C ILE A 52 15.19 3.51 9.60
N GLY A 53 15.40 4.44 10.52
CA GLY A 53 16.69 5.12 10.68
C GLY A 53 17.82 4.22 11.20
N THR A 54 17.52 3.34 12.14
CA THR A 54 18.50 2.41 12.73
C THR A 54 18.89 1.30 11.77
N GLY A 55 17.99 0.85 10.89
CA GLY A 55 18.28 -0.16 9.88
C GLY A 55 19.34 0.28 8.86
N GLY A 56 19.46 1.57 8.56
CA GLY A 56 20.42 2.07 7.58
C GLY A 56 20.26 1.42 6.21
N TRP A 57 21.38 1.25 5.48
CA TRP A 57 21.35 0.65 4.14
C TRP A 57 21.22 -0.87 4.13
N PHE A 58 21.88 -1.56 5.07
CA PHE A 58 22.04 -3.02 5.09
C PHE A 58 21.22 -3.73 6.17
N GLY A 59 20.55 -2.97 7.05
CA GLY A 59 19.80 -3.51 8.17
C GLY A 59 20.67 -3.89 9.37
N MET A 60 20.02 -4.10 10.50
CA MET A 60 20.68 -4.57 11.73
C MET A 60 20.93 -6.09 11.72
N GLY A 61 20.27 -6.82 10.83
CA GLY A 61 20.25 -8.27 10.77
C GLY A 61 18.93 -8.85 11.27
N LEU A 62 18.57 -10.04 10.75
CA LEU A 62 17.34 -10.73 11.13
C LEU A 62 17.34 -11.01 12.64
N CYS A 63 16.23 -10.68 13.30
CA CYS A 63 16.02 -10.83 14.73
C CYS A 63 17.00 -10.04 15.63
N GLN A 64 17.75 -9.07 15.07
CA GLN A 64 18.65 -8.19 15.83
C GLN A 64 18.06 -6.79 16.04
N GLY A 65 17.01 -6.43 15.31
CA GLY A 65 16.21 -5.25 15.55
C GLY A 65 15.29 -5.38 16.77
N MET A 66 14.57 -4.34 17.06
CA MET A 66 13.55 -4.33 18.09
C MET A 66 12.17 -3.92 17.53
N PRO A 67 11.70 -4.55 16.45
CA PRO A 67 10.44 -4.16 15.80
C PRO A 67 9.24 -4.30 16.76
N GLY A 68 9.31 -5.19 17.75
CA GLY A 68 8.29 -5.37 18.78
C GLY A 68 8.04 -4.13 19.67
N LYS A 69 8.89 -3.10 19.60
CA LYS A 69 8.63 -1.80 20.24
C LYS A 69 7.53 -1.01 19.52
N ILE A 70 7.27 -1.32 18.24
CA ILE A 70 6.20 -0.69 17.47
C ILE A 70 4.92 -1.48 17.73
N PRO A 71 3.89 -0.90 18.38
CA PRO A 71 2.62 -1.59 18.57
C PRO A 71 2.01 -2.02 17.23
N VAL A 72 1.59 -3.27 17.13
CA VAL A 72 0.94 -3.85 15.92
C VAL A 72 1.83 -3.78 14.68
N VAL A 73 3.13 -3.89 14.86
CA VAL A 73 4.15 -3.81 13.79
C VAL A 73 3.85 -4.76 12.62
N GLU A 74 3.35 -5.94 12.91
CA GLU A 74 3.04 -6.99 11.94
C GLU A 74 1.91 -6.63 10.97
N LYS A 75 1.13 -5.59 11.26
CA LYS A 75 0.01 -5.15 10.41
C LYS A 75 0.43 -4.00 9.49
N ASP A 76 0.25 -2.79 9.94
CA ASP A 76 0.42 -1.57 9.15
C ASP A 76 1.83 -0.95 9.25
N PHE A 77 2.66 -1.41 10.20
CA PHE A 77 4.04 -0.95 10.36
C PHE A 77 5.12 -2.00 9.95
N ILE A 78 4.72 -3.08 9.27
CA ILE A 78 5.66 -4.15 8.87
C ILE A 78 6.82 -3.63 8.00
N PHE A 79 6.57 -2.61 7.17
CA PHE A 79 7.60 -2.00 6.34
C PHE A 79 8.72 -1.38 7.18
N SER A 80 8.41 -0.85 8.37
CA SER A 80 9.42 -0.33 9.31
C SER A 80 10.29 -1.44 9.88
N ALA A 81 9.68 -2.60 10.24
CA ALA A 81 10.41 -3.78 10.71
C ALA A 81 11.34 -4.34 9.62
N VAL A 82 10.83 -4.44 8.39
CA VAL A 82 11.63 -4.85 7.23
C VAL A 82 12.81 -3.91 7.01
N SER A 83 12.58 -2.59 7.12
CA SER A 83 13.63 -1.59 6.97
C SER A 83 14.66 -1.66 8.10
N GLU A 84 14.25 -1.95 9.33
CA GLU A 84 15.15 -2.08 10.49
C GLU A 84 16.05 -3.31 10.37
N GLU A 85 15.49 -4.47 10.09
CA GLU A 85 16.22 -5.74 10.09
C GLU A 85 16.98 -5.99 8.79
N MET A 86 16.37 -5.70 7.63
CA MET A 86 16.91 -6.01 6.30
C MET A 86 17.48 -4.79 5.57
N GLY A 87 17.25 -3.59 6.08
CA GLY A 87 17.80 -2.34 5.58
C GLY A 87 17.01 -1.71 4.43
N ALA A 88 17.42 -0.47 4.10
CA ALA A 88 16.76 0.33 3.08
C ALA A 88 16.84 -0.30 1.68
N ILE A 89 17.93 -0.98 1.34
CA ILE A 89 18.09 -1.65 0.03
C ILE A 89 16.99 -2.70 -0.15
N PHE A 90 16.78 -3.56 0.84
CA PHE A 90 15.73 -4.58 0.76
C PHE A 90 14.32 -3.96 0.74
N ALA A 91 14.09 -2.95 1.57
CA ALA A 91 12.82 -2.22 1.58
C ALA A 91 12.51 -1.60 0.20
N ILE A 92 13.50 -1.01 -0.46
CA ILE A 92 13.37 -0.49 -1.84
C ILE A 92 13.08 -1.63 -2.82
N CYS A 93 13.76 -2.78 -2.72
CA CYS A 93 13.46 -3.94 -3.57
C CYS A 93 12.01 -4.41 -3.43
N VAL A 94 11.46 -4.44 -2.21
CA VAL A 94 10.04 -4.76 -1.98
C VAL A 94 9.13 -3.76 -2.70
N LEU A 95 9.44 -2.45 -2.61
CA LEU A 95 8.66 -1.42 -3.32
C LEU A 95 8.76 -1.56 -4.84
N LEU A 96 9.93 -1.90 -5.37
CA LEU A 96 10.12 -2.12 -6.81
C LEU A 96 9.33 -3.34 -7.29
N ILE A 97 9.24 -4.40 -6.49
CA ILE A 97 8.39 -5.56 -6.79
C ILE A 97 6.91 -5.14 -6.83
N CYS A 98 6.45 -4.38 -5.83
CA CYS A 98 5.08 -3.87 -5.81
C CYS A 98 4.78 -2.99 -7.02
N LEU A 99 5.70 -2.11 -7.40
CA LEU A 99 5.57 -1.26 -8.58
C LEU A 99 5.57 -2.10 -9.87
N GLY A 100 6.40 -3.13 -9.96
CA GLY A 100 6.43 -4.07 -11.07
C GLY A 100 5.08 -4.79 -11.25
N CYS A 101 4.48 -5.28 -10.17
CA CYS A 101 3.14 -5.87 -10.20
C CYS A 101 2.10 -4.87 -10.71
N PHE A 102 2.13 -3.63 -10.21
CA PHE A 102 1.23 -2.56 -10.67
C PHE A 102 1.39 -2.30 -12.18
N ILE A 103 2.62 -2.17 -12.67
CA ILE A 103 2.89 -1.98 -14.10
C ILE A 103 2.33 -3.14 -14.93
N GLN A 104 2.51 -4.39 -14.47
CA GLN A 104 1.93 -5.56 -15.14
C GLN A 104 0.40 -5.49 -15.18
N PHE A 105 -0.26 -5.09 -14.10
CA PHE A 105 -1.72 -4.92 -14.08
C PHE A 105 -2.18 -3.86 -15.06
N MET A 106 -1.44 -2.74 -15.16
CA MET A 106 -1.75 -1.68 -16.13
C MET A 106 -1.53 -2.15 -17.58
N MET A 107 -0.50 -2.94 -17.83
CA MET A 107 -0.27 -3.52 -19.16
C MET A 107 -1.37 -4.51 -19.56
N ILE A 108 -1.84 -5.35 -18.64
CA ILE A 108 -2.98 -6.24 -18.87
C ILE A 108 -4.21 -5.41 -19.19
N ALA A 109 -4.53 -4.40 -18.36
CA ALA A 109 -5.68 -3.52 -18.57
C ALA A 109 -5.62 -2.79 -19.92
N ALA A 110 -4.44 -2.29 -20.32
CA ALA A 110 -4.28 -1.55 -21.57
C ALA A 110 -4.55 -2.40 -22.80
N ARG A 111 -4.25 -3.70 -22.75
CA ARG A 111 -4.38 -4.63 -23.88
C ARG A 111 -5.74 -5.33 -23.95
N MET A 112 -6.65 -5.13 -22.98
CA MET A 112 -7.99 -5.71 -23.04
C MET A 112 -8.85 -5.03 -24.11
N GLN A 113 -9.56 -5.82 -24.92
CA GLN A 113 -10.47 -5.31 -25.96
C GLN A 113 -11.80 -4.86 -25.36
N ALA A 114 -12.40 -5.66 -24.48
CA ALA A 114 -13.67 -5.34 -23.86
C ALA A 114 -13.51 -4.27 -22.75
N VAL A 115 -14.22 -3.16 -22.89
CA VAL A 115 -14.18 -2.03 -21.95
C VAL A 115 -14.47 -2.44 -20.51
N PHE A 116 -15.39 -3.38 -20.29
CA PHE A 116 -15.73 -3.87 -18.97
C PHE A 116 -14.53 -4.51 -18.25
N TYR A 117 -13.85 -5.43 -18.90
CA TYR A 117 -12.66 -6.10 -18.34
C TYR A 117 -11.48 -5.15 -18.18
N LYS A 118 -11.32 -4.21 -19.11
CA LYS A 118 -10.32 -3.14 -19.01
C LYS A 118 -10.51 -2.31 -17.74
N LEU A 119 -11.75 -1.90 -17.43
CA LEU A 119 -12.05 -1.11 -16.24
C LEU A 119 -11.83 -1.89 -14.95
N ILE A 120 -12.16 -3.21 -14.94
CA ILE A 120 -11.90 -4.07 -13.78
C ILE A 120 -10.39 -4.16 -13.52
N ALA A 121 -9.60 -4.51 -14.54
CA ALA A 121 -8.16 -4.64 -14.39
C ALA A 121 -7.49 -3.33 -13.95
N PHE A 122 -7.91 -2.20 -14.54
CA PHE A 122 -7.45 -0.88 -14.17
C PHE A 122 -7.82 -0.53 -12.72
N GLY A 123 -9.08 -0.74 -12.32
CA GLY A 123 -9.56 -0.44 -10.98
C GLY A 123 -8.81 -1.24 -9.91
N LEU A 124 -8.64 -2.55 -10.11
CA LEU A 124 -7.90 -3.42 -9.20
C LEU A 124 -6.42 -3.05 -9.11
N GLY A 125 -5.80 -2.66 -10.23
CA GLY A 125 -4.43 -2.18 -10.23
C GLY A 125 -4.26 -0.87 -9.47
N VAL A 126 -5.19 0.06 -9.63
CA VAL A 126 -5.19 1.34 -8.88
C VAL A 126 -5.42 1.08 -7.39
N GLU A 127 -6.37 0.20 -7.02
CA GLU A 127 -6.59 -0.19 -5.62
C GLU A 127 -5.30 -0.74 -4.99
N TYR A 128 -4.63 -1.66 -5.69
CA TYR A 128 -3.36 -2.26 -5.24
C TYR A 128 -2.28 -1.22 -4.98
N ILE A 129 -2.00 -0.32 -5.93
CA ILE A 129 -0.93 0.68 -5.75
C ILE A 129 -1.27 1.72 -4.70
N VAL A 130 -2.55 2.11 -4.58
CA VAL A 130 -3.02 3.01 -3.52
C VAL A 130 -2.84 2.36 -2.15
N GLN A 131 -3.13 1.07 -2.00
CA GLN A 131 -2.91 0.33 -0.76
C GLN A 131 -1.42 0.34 -0.37
N VAL A 132 -0.52 0.05 -1.30
CA VAL A 132 0.94 0.13 -1.08
C VAL A 132 1.36 1.54 -0.66
N PHE A 133 0.90 2.57 -1.39
CA PHE A 133 1.20 3.97 -1.10
C PHE A 133 0.72 4.41 0.28
N LEU A 134 -0.50 4.03 0.67
CA LEU A 134 -1.07 4.37 1.99
C LEU A 134 -0.28 3.73 3.12
N THR A 135 0.15 2.48 2.96
CA THR A 135 0.94 1.78 3.98
C THR A 135 2.32 2.41 4.12
N VAL A 136 3.07 2.51 3.03
CA VAL A 136 4.44 3.04 3.06
C VAL A 136 4.47 4.52 3.40
N GLY A 137 3.56 5.30 2.84
CA GLY A 137 3.42 6.73 3.15
C GLY A 137 3.04 6.98 4.61
N GLY A 138 2.25 6.09 5.22
CA GLY A 138 1.88 6.17 6.64
C GLY A 138 3.09 5.94 7.56
N VAL A 139 3.89 4.90 7.31
CA VAL A 139 5.05 4.55 8.15
C VAL A 139 6.23 5.51 7.98
N THR A 140 6.37 6.12 6.80
CA THR A 140 7.42 7.13 6.52
C THR A 140 7.01 8.55 6.90
N LYS A 141 5.84 8.74 7.51
CA LYS A 141 5.27 10.06 7.86
C LYS A 141 5.00 10.95 6.63
N PHE A 142 4.91 10.41 5.43
CA PHE A 142 4.53 11.17 4.24
C PHE A 142 3.04 11.56 4.27
N ILE A 143 2.18 10.64 4.75
CA ILE A 143 0.76 10.84 4.97
C ILE A 143 0.37 10.40 6.39
N PRO A 144 -0.79 10.82 6.92
CA PRO A 144 -1.30 10.27 8.18
C PRO A 144 -1.49 8.75 8.08
N SER A 145 -1.06 8.01 9.11
CA SER A 145 -1.23 6.55 9.16
C SER A 145 -2.72 6.18 9.05
N THR A 146 -3.04 5.34 8.09
CA THR A 146 -4.42 4.90 7.79
C THR A 146 -4.77 3.54 8.39
N GLY A 147 -3.76 2.76 8.81
CA GLY A 147 -3.97 1.39 9.30
C GLY A 147 -4.19 0.38 8.15
N VAL A 148 -3.80 0.73 6.94
CA VAL A 148 -3.86 -0.15 5.77
C VAL A 148 -2.62 -1.04 5.74
N THR A 149 -2.81 -2.30 5.41
CA THR A 149 -1.76 -3.33 5.39
C THR A 149 -1.05 -3.40 4.04
N LEU A 150 0.24 -3.75 4.04
CA LEU A 150 1.01 -3.96 2.81
C LEU A 150 0.63 -5.32 2.18
N PRO A 151 0.23 -5.35 0.89
CA PRO A 151 -0.17 -6.58 0.22
C PRO A 151 0.89 -7.68 0.32
N PHE A 152 0.48 -8.90 0.68
CA PHE A 152 1.29 -10.10 0.90
C PHE A 152 2.37 -10.03 1.99
N VAL A 153 2.71 -8.86 2.51
CA VAL A 153 3.79 -8.68 3.49
C VAL A 153 3.23 -8.56 4.90
N SER A 154 2.12 -7.83 5.06
CA SER A 154 1.51 -7.62 6.37
C SER A 154 0.70 -8.81 6.85
N TYR A 155 0.70 -9.03 8.17
CA TYR A 155 -0.20 -9.97 8.81
C TYR A 155 -1.64 -9.45 8.84
N GLY A 156 -2.57 -10.21 8.26
CA GLY A 156 -3.99 -9.89 8.26
C GLY A 156 -4.79 -10.84 7.38
N GLY A 157 -5.59 -11.74 7.98
CA GLY A 157 -6.30 -12.78 7.23
C GLY A 157 -7.22 -12.23 6.14
N SER A 158 -8.03 -11.21 6.44
CA SER A 158 -8.91 -10.58 5.45
C SER A 158 -8.16 -9.84 4.34
N SER A 159 -7.04 -9.18 4.70
CA SER A 159 -6.19 -8.48 3.73
C SER A 159 -5.50 -9.47 2.77
N ILE A 160 -4.95 -10.55 3.30
CA ILE A 160 -4.33 -11.62 2.51
C ILE A 160 -5.37 -12.23 1.55
N LEU A 161 -6.57 -12.57 2.06
CA LEU A 161 -7.64 -13.10 1.23
C LEU A 161 -8.03 -12.11 0.11
N GLY A 162 -8.22 -10.84 0.45
CA GLY A 162 -8.52 -9.78 -0.54
C GLY A 162 -7.44 -9.67 -1.61
N THR A 163 -6.17 -9.71 -1.19
CA THR A 163 -5.03 -9.65 -2.13
C THR A 163 -4.99 -10.89 -3.05
N PHE A 164 -5.24 -12.10 -2.52
CA PHE A 164 -5.33 -13.30 -3.36
C PHE A 164 -6.48 -13.23 -4.36
N LEU A 165 -7.65 -12.73 -3.95
CA LEU A 165 -8.79 -12.53 -4.85
C LEU A 165 -8.45 -11.52 -5.96
N LEU A 166 -7.82 -10.40 -5.60
CA LEU A 166 -7.37 -9.39 -6.57
C LEU A 166 -6.42 -9.99 -7.60
N PHE A 167 -5.36 -10.67 -7.15
CA PHE A 167 -4.42 -11.32 -8.06
C PHE A 167 -5.06 -12.44 -8.88
N GLY A 168 -5.98 -13.22 -8.29
CA GLY A 168 -6.74 -14.26 -9.00
C GLY A 168 -7.60 -13.69 -10.12
N ILE A 169 -8.29 -12.57 -9.88
CA ILE A 169 -9.09 -11.90 -10.92
C ILE A 169 -8.17 -11.36 -12.03
N ILE A 170 -7.06 -10.70 -11.69
CA ILE A 170 -6.09 -10.20 -12.68
C ILE A 170 -5.50 -11.35 -13.51
N GLN A 171 -5.17 -12.48 -12.88
CA GLN A 171 -4.69 -13.67 -13.58
C GLN A 171 -5.76 -14.25 -14.53
N GLY A 172 -7.02 -14.30 -14.09
CA GLY A 172 -8.14 -14.71 -14.93
C GLY A 172 -8.31 -13.80 -16.15
N LEU A 173 -8.20 -12.48 -15.96
CA LEU A 173 -8.25 -11.51 -17.06
C LEU A 173 -7.05 -11.66 -18.03
N TYR A 174 -5.87 -11.99 -17.51
CA TYR A 174 -4.70 -12.27 -18.35
C TYR A 174 -4.92 -13.48 -19.25
N ILE A 175 -5.48 -14.56 -18.71
CA ILE A 175 -5.81 -15.78 -19.48
C ILE A 175 -6.88 -15.47 -20.54
N LEU A 176 -7.92 -14.74 -20.17
CA LEU A 176 -8.97 -14.32 -21.10
C LEU A 176 -8.40 -13.54 -22.28
N LYS A 177 -7.56 -12.54 -21.99
CA LYS A 177 -6.86 -11.74 -22.98
C LYS A 177 -6.04 -12.64 -23.94
N ARG A 178 -5.28 -13.57 -23.39
CA ARG A 178 -4.43 -14.47 -24.19
C ARG A 178 -5.26 -15.34 -25.12
N ASN A 179 -6.38 -15.86 -24.65
CA ASN A 179 -7.27 -16.66 -25.50
C ASN A 179 -7.86 -15.82 -26.65
N ASP A 180 -8.26 -14.56 -26.38
CA ASP A 180 -8.75 -13.64 -27.42
C ASP A 180 -7.67 -13.36 -28.47
N GLU A 181 -6.39 -13.20 -28.07
CA GLU A 181 -5.26 -12.98 -28.98
C GLU A 181 -4.96 -14.23 -29.82
N GLU A 182 -5.05 -15.44 -29.26
CA GLU A 182 -4.88 -16.70 -29.96
C GLU A 182 -6.01 -16.95 -30.99
N GLU A 183 -7.27 -16.59 -30.66
CA GLU A 183 -8.42 -16.71 -31.57
C GLU A 183 -8.36 -15.68 -32.72
N THR A 184 -7.83 -14.49 -32.49
CA THR A 184 -7.69 -13.46 -33.51
C THR A 184 -6.45 -13.65 -34.41
N GLY A 185 -5.59 -14.62 -34.12
CA GLY A 185 -4.38 -14.91 -34.90
C GLY A 185 -3.27 -13.89 -34.74
N GLU A 186 -3.36 -13.03 -33.75
CA GLU A 186 -2.26 -12.14 -33.36
C GLU A 186 -1.19 -12.98 -32.64
N GLU A 187 -0.05 -13.23 -33.31
CA GLU A 187 1.08 -13.87 -32.65
C GLU A 187 1.48 -13.09 -31.40
N VAL A 188 1.42 -13.75 -30.25
CA VAL A 188 1.94 -13.26 -28.98
C VAL A 188 3.46 -13.17 -29.13
N MET A 189 3.99 -11.99 -29.45
CA MET A 189 5.43 -11.78 -29.36
C MET A 189 5.87 -11.91 -27.89
N PRO A 190 6.96 -12.65 -27.64
CA PRO A 190 7.46 -12.94 -26.30
C PRO A 190 7.89 -11.71 -25.49
#